data_75f6569632c5f07542bb7768b4a2b2e4
#
_entry.id   75f6569632c5f07542bb7768b4a2b2e4
#
_cell.length_a   1.000
_cell.length_b   1.000
_cell.length_c   1.000
_cell.angle_alpha   90.00
_cell.angle_beta   90.00
_cell.angle_gamma   90.00
#
_symmetry.space_group_name_H-M   'P 1'
#
loop_
_entity.id
_entity.type
_entity.pdbx_description
1 polymer ?
#
loop_
_entity_poly.entity_id
_entity_poly.type
_entity_poly.pdbx_seq_one_letter_code
_entity_poly.pdbx_strand_id
1 'polypeptide(L)'
;MKKRVALIFGVLGMIALVMASFLIYRNELFQAYAFCTIAVFASYIFLVYTQSRVAVISILICHIVAIVALYYSGSIIQLSIPYILLPFIALMIRNIWMENLGHTLKLWIEPLFLLVAIALYVIEMKLNRNLISSDARLFPLAYFVANGFMIGDVFYDGIKIKLRIKKGNGLAAGEPAPIFCLQNENDEQICLSDFKEKNNVLLIFVRGEWCPMCHIMLRTYARESAQFRENNVFLLVIGPDPTGVNRKMAEELKLDFQILSDTGLNVTHLYRLKIKAEHLLHANNYNDDKEVPLPASFLIDKKGIIRYSSNPEKIGEVVKLADIFPILQSIEGTKGE
;
A
#
# COMPACT_ATOMS: atom_id res chain seq x y z
N MET A 1 -3.17 4.73 23.44
CA MET A 1 -3.87 5.95 22.98
C MET A 1 -4.41 5.79 21.56
N LYS A 2 -3.62 5.39 20.58
CA LYS A 2 -4.01 5.24 19.13
C LYS A 2 -5.24 4.35 18.90
N LYS A 3 -5.32 3.15 19.52
CA LYS A 3 -6.49 2.25 19.38
C LYS A 3 -7.82 2.86 19.88
N ARG A 4 -7.77 3.67 20.95
CA ARG A 4 -8.97 4.35 21.45
C ARG A 4 -9.43 5.47 20.50
N VAL A 5 -8.50 6.23 19.94
CA VAL A 5 -8.77 7.26 18.93
C VAL A 5 -9.40 6.64 17.69
N ALA A 6 -8.80 5.56 17.17
CA ALA A 6 -9.35 4.81 16.03
C ALA A 6 -10.80 4.34 16.29
N LEU A 7 -11.05 3.74 17.46
CA LEU A 7 -12.40 3.26 17.81
C LEU A 7 -13.41 4.42 17.83
N ILE A 8 -13.04 5.58 18.39
CA ILE A 8 -13.90 6.77 18.43
C ILE A 8 -14.27 7.20 17.01
N PHE A 9 -13.31 7.32 16.11
CA PHE A 9 -13.57 7.71 14.72
C PHE A 9 -14.35 6.65 13.93
N GLY A 10 -14.12 5.37 14.18
CA GLY A 10 -14.92 4.29 13.61
C GLY A 10 -16.39 4.37 14.03
N VAL A 11 -16.65 4.59 15.30
CA VAL A 11 -18.02 4.76 15.84
C VAL A 11 -18.66 6.05 15.31
N LEU A 12 -17.94 7.18 15.28
CA LEU A 12 -18.44 8.43 14.70
C LEU A 12 -18.81 8.28 13.22
N GLY A 13 -17.98 7.59 12.45
CA GLY A 13 -18.27 7.31 11.05
C GLY A 13 -19.54 6.49 10.85
N MET A 14 -19.75 5.45 11.68
CA MET A 14 -20.98 4.65 11.65
C MET A 14 -22.21 5.45 12.05
N ILE A 15 -22.14 6.25 13.12
CA ILE A 15 -23.24 7.11 13.53
C ILE A 15 -23.57 8.11 12.42
N ALA A 16 -22.59 8.75 11.83
CA ALA A 16 -22.79 9.70 10.74
C ALA A 16 -23.45 9.02 9.52
N LEU A 17 -23.07 7.80 9.19
CA LEU A 17 -23.66 7.03 8.08
C LEU A 17 -25.14 6.68 8.35
N VAL A 18 -25.46 6.26 9.56
CA VAL A 18 -26.85 5.98 9.98
C VAL A 18 -27.70 7.24 9.92
N MET A 19 -27.18 8.37 10.43
CA MET A 19 -27.86 9.67 10.37
C MET A 19 -28.07 10.12 8.92
N ALA A 20 -27.07 9.98 8.04
CA ALA A 20 -27.21 10.28 6.63
C ALA A 20 -28.35 9.46 5.99
N SER A 21 -28.39 8.15 6.25
CA SER A 21 -29.45 7.26 5.72
C SER A 21 -30.84 7.65 6.22
N PHE A 22 -30.97 8.00 7.50
CA PHE A 22 -32.21 8.49 8.07
C PHE A 22 -32.68 9.82 7.45
N LEU A 23 -31.76 10.75 7.22
CA LEU A 23 -32.04 12.04 6.60
C LEU A 23 -32.44 11.91 5.13
N ILE A 24 -31.85 10.94 4.40
CA ILE A 24 -32.30 10.58 3.06
C ILE A 24 -33.79 10.13 3.09
N TYR A 25 -34.12 9.27 4.02
CA TYR A 25 -35.53 8.82 4.20
C TYR A 25 -36.48 9.97 4.53
N ARG A 26 -35.99 10.99 5.28
CA ARG A 26 -36.75 12.21 5.60
C ARG A 26 -36.77 13.24 4.48
N ASN A 27 -36.09 12.98 3.36
CA ASN A 27 -35.89 13.90 2.25
C ASN A 27 -35.12 15.19 2.63
N GLU A 28 -34.32 15.13 3.70
CA GLU A 28 -33.45 16.22 4.18
C GLU A 28 -32.06 16.06 3.57
N LEU A 29 -31.97 16.17 2.26
CA LEU A 29 -30.82 15.75 1.47
C LEU A 29 -29.55 16.56 1.74
N PHE A 30 -29.70 17.84 2.08
CA PHE A 30 -28.57 18.69 2.45
C PHE A 30 -27.86 18.17 3.68
N GLN A 31 -28.58 17.91 4.74
CA GLN A 31 -28.02 17.40 5.99
C GLN A 31 -27.47 15.98 5.80
N ALA A 32 -28.18 15.14 5.04
CA ALA A 32 -27.71 13.80 4.70
C ALA A 32 -26.31 13.81 4.06
N TYR A 33 -26.09 14.72 3.13
CA TYR A 33 -24.80 14.85 2.46
C TYR A 33 -23.70 15.33 3.42
N ALA A 34 -23.98 16.30 4.28
CA ALA A 34 -23.02 16.74 5.30
C ALA A 34 -22.58 15.57 6.20
N PHE A 35 -23.55 14.73 6.63
CA PHE A 35 -23.24 13.53 7.40
C PHE A 35 -22.46 12.48 6.60
N CYS A 36 -22.72 12.31 5.30
CA CYS A 36 -21.89 11.46 4.43
C CYS A 36 -20.43 11.95 4.38
N THR A 37 -20.22 13.26 4.25
CA THR A 37 -18.88 13.84 4.25
C THR A 37 -18.14 13.58 5.57
N ILE A 38 -18.84 13.76 6.71
CA ILE A 38 -18.29 13.45 8.03
C ILE A 38 -17.97 11.95 8.14
N ALA A 39 -18.84 11.07 7.65
CA ALA A 39 -18.65 9.63 7.67
C ALA A 39 -17.43 9.19 6.85
N VAL A 40 -17.23 9.76 5.65
CA VAL A 40 -16.04 9.53 4.82
C VAL A 40 -14.77 9.94 5.55
N PHE A 41 -14.74 11.13 6.12
CA PHE A 41 -13.58 11.66 6.83
C PHE A 41 -13.24 10.83 8.09
N ALA A 42 -14.27 10.51 8.89
CA ALA A 42 -14.11 9.67 10.08
C ALA A 42 -13.61 8.24 9.73
N SER A 43 -14.18 7.64 8.69
CA SER A 43 -13.75 6.32 8.19
C SER A 43 -12.32 6.35 7.65
N TYR A 44 -11.91 7.46 7.04
CA TYR A 44 -10.52 7.65 6.60
C TYR A 44 -9.56 7.72 7.79
N ILE A 45 -9.87 8.51 8.81
CA ILE A 45 -9.06 8.56 10.03
C ILE A 45 -8.98 7.18 10.68
N PHE A 46 -10.11 6.45 10.73
CA PHE A 46 -10.14 5.08 11.22
C PHE A 46 -9.23 4.17 10.38
N LEU A 47 -9.23 4.30 9.04
CA LEU A 47 -8.32 3.57 8.15
C LEU A 47 -6.86 3.86 8.44
N VAL A 48 -6.48 5.13 8.59
CA VAL A 48 -5.10 5.55 8.88
C VAL A 48 -4.58 4.91 10.17
N TYR A 49 -5.44 4.79 11.19
CA TYR A 49 -5.04 4.22 12.48
C TYR A 49 -5.12 2.70 12.57
N THR A 50 -5.95 2.03 11.78
CA THR A 50 -6.20 0.58 11.90
C THR A 50 -5.73 -0.23 10.71
N GLN A 51 -5.61 0.40 9.53
CA GLN A 51 -5.32 -0.24 8.24
C GLN A 51 -6.23 -1.46 7.94
N SER A 52 -7.44 -1.42 8.50
CA SER A 52 -8.36 -2.54 8.45
C SER A 52 -9.17 -2.55 7.14
N ARG A 53 -9.43 -3.75 6.59
CA ARG A 53 -10.34 -3.91 5.43
C ARG A 53 -11.73 -3.35 5.70
N VAL A 54 -12.18 -3.40 6.96
CA VAL A 54 -13.47 -2.83 7.38
C VAL A 54 -13.52 -1.33 7.13
N ALA A 55 -12.41 -0.60 7.38
CA ALA A 55 -12.34 0.83 7.13
C ALA A 55 -12.44 1.16 5.62
N VAL A 56 -11.81 0.37 4.75
CA VAL A 56 -11.94 0.52 3.29
C VAL A 56 -13.38 0.31 2.85
N ILE A 57 -14.02 -0.76 3.33
CA ILE A 57 -15.42 -1.07 3.04
C ILE A 57 -16.32 0.07 3.54
N SER A 58 -16.08 0.61 4.73
CA SER A 58 -16.83 1.74 5.28
C SER A 58 -16.74 2.98 4.39
N ILE A 59 -15.55 3.31 3.89
CA ILE A 59 -15.35 4.42 2.95
C ILE A 59 -16.16 4.19 1.67
N LEU A 60 -16.13 2.97 1.11
CA LEU A 60 -16.89 2.60 -0.07
C LEU A 60 -18.40 2.76 0.15
N ILE A 61 -18.92 2.26 1.27
CA ILE A 61 -20.35 2.40 1.62
C ILE A 61 -20.72 3.87 1.74
N CYS A 62 -19.91 4.71 2.40
CA CYS A 62 -20.17 6.13 2.53
C CYS A 62 -20.25 6.83 1.17
N HIS A 63 -19.39 6.46 0.21
CA HIS A 63 -19.45 7.00 -1.16
C HIS A 63 -20.73 6.57 -1.89
N ILE A 64 -21.12 5.30 -1.78
CA ILE A 64 -22.33 4.78 -2.38
C ILE A 64 -23.57 5.50 -1.80
N VAL A 65 -23.63 5.67 -0.46
CA VAL A 65 -24.72 6.39 0.20
C VAL A 65 -24.76 7.86 -0.26
N ALA A 66 -23.61 8.52 -0.39
CA ALA A 66 -23.55 9.89 -0.90
C ALA A 66 -24.08 9.99 -2.34
N ILE A 67 -23.73 9.05 -3.22
CA ILE A 67 -24.20 9.00 -4.61
C ILE A 67 -25.72 8.77 -4.65
N VAL A 68 -26.22 7.84 -3.84
CA VAL A 68 -27.66 7.55 -3.74
C VAL A 68 -28.41 8.79 -3.25
N ALA A 69 -27.89 9.47 -2.21
CA ALA A 69 -28.49 10.72 -1.71
C ALA A 69 -28.60 11.78 -2.81
N LEU A 70 -27.55 11.94 -3.59
CA LEU A 70 -27.52 12.87 -4.71
C LEU A 70 -28.48 12.48 -5.85
N TYR A 71 -28.58 11.19 -6.15
CA TYR A 71 -29.49 10.68 -7.17
C TYR A 71 -30.96 10.98 -6.84
N TYR A 72 -31.37 10.76 -5.56
CA TYR A 72 -32.71 11.01 -5.11
C TYR A 72 -33.02 12.48 -4.86
N SER A 73 -32.00 13.37 -4.78
CA SER A 73 -32.26 14.80 -4.55
C SER A 73 -32.96 15.55 -5.67
N GLY A 74 -33.12 14.88 -6.81
CA GLY A 74 -33.91 15.36 -7.96
C GLY A 74 -33.48 16.72 -8.51
N SER A 75 -33.11 16.77 -9.72
CA SER A 75 -32.92 17.91 -10.60
C SER A 75 -31.51 18.43 -10.84
N ILE A 76 -30.98 19.37 -10.10
CA ILE A 76 -29.76 20.11 -10.51
C ILE A 76 -28.50 19.49 -9.87
N ILE A 77 -28.67 18.90 -8.70
CA ILE A 77 -27.57 18.25 -7.95
C ILE A 77 -27.13 16.94 -8.61
N GLN A 78 -27.96 16.33 -9.44
CA GLN A 78 -27.58 15.15 -10.26
C GLN A 78 -26.39 15.42 -11.17
N LEU A 79 -26.21 16.67 -11.62
CA LEU A 79 -25.05 17.09 -12.40
C LEU A 79 -23.73 17.00 -11.59
N SER A 80 -23.81 16.96 -10.25
CA SER A 80 -22.63 16.83 -9.38
C SER A 80 -22.15 15.37 -9.22
N ILE A 81 -22.95 14.38 -9.61
CA ILE A 81 -22.60 12.95 -9.49
C ILE A 81 -21.26 12.61 -10.20
N PRO A 82 -21.03 13.06 -11.45
CA PRO A 82 -19.76 12.77 -12.13
C PRO A 82 -18.54 13.28 -11.37
N TYR A 83 -18.62 14.42 -10.70
CA TYR A 83 -17.47 14.99 -9.98
C TYR A 83 -17.15 14.22 -8.71
N ILE A 84 -18.17 13.70 -8.03
CA ILE A 84 -18.00 12.85 -6.85
C ILE A 84 -17.45 11.48 -7.24
N LEU A 85 -17.89 10.96 -8.40
CA LEU A 85 -17.40 9.68 -8.91
C LEU A 85 -15.93 9.70 -9.30
N LEU A 86 -15.39 10.82 -9.79
CA LEU A 86 -14.01 10.87 -10.27
C LEU A 86 -12.96 10.51 -9.21
N PRO A 87 -12.93 11.11 -8.00
CA PRO A 87 -12.01 10.69 -6.95
C PRO A 87 -12.24 9.24 -6.51
N PHE A 88 -13.50 8.79 -6.48
CA PHE A 88 -13.83 7.40 -6.17
C PHE A 88 -13.31 6.43 -7.24
N ILE A 89 -13.46 6.76 -8.51
CA ILE A 89 -12.91 5.98 -9.63
C ILE A 89 -11.39 5.91 -9.52
N ALA A 90 -10.70 7.00 -9.17
CA ALA A 90 -9.26 7.01 -8.97
C ALA A 90 -8.83 6.05 -7.86
N LEU A 91 -9.54 6.05 -6.72
CA LEU A 91 -9.31 5.10 -5.63
C LEU A 91 -9.57 3.64 -6.06
N MET A 92 -10.61 3.40 -6.87
CA MET A 92 -10.91 2.09 -7.42
C MET A 92 -9.83 1.61 -8.37
N ILE A 93 -9.40 2.48 -9.30
CA ILE A 93 -8.28 2.21 -10.22
C ILE A 93 -7.04 1.81 -9.43
N ARG A 94 -6.69 2.55 -8.39
CA ARG A 94 -5.56 2.21 -7.53
C ARG A 94 -5.74 0.86 -6.85
N ASN A 95 -6.91 0.56 -6.31
CA ASN A 95 -7.15 -0.72 -5.63
C ASN A 95 -7.15 -1.92 -6.58
N ILE A 96 -7.72 -1.78 -7.78
CA ILE A 96 -7.78 -2.85 -8.79
C ILE A 96 -6.40 -3.09 -9.43
N TRP A 97 -5.67 -2.02 -9.73
CA TRP A 97 -4.34 -2.09 -10.35
C TRP A 97 -3.20 -1.84 -9.36
N MET A 98 -3.43 -2.08 -8.09
CA MET A 98 -2.44 -1.83 -7.04
C MET A 98 -1.14 -2.59 -7.29
N GLU A 99 -1.20 -3.80 -7.83
CA GLU A 99 -0.01 -4.57 -8.23
C GLU A 99 0.83 -3.81 -9.27
N ASN A 100 0.20 -3.11 -10.22
CA ASN A 100 0.90 -2.40 -11.28
C ASN A 100 1.21 -0.93 -10.95
N LEU A 101 0.33 -0.26 -10.18
CA LEU A 101 0.44 1.16 -9.86
C LEU A 101 1.16 1.42 -8.54
N GLY A 102 1.01 0.51 -7.58
CA GLY A 102 1.68 0.58 -6.29
C GLY A 102 3.21 0.51 -6.42
N HIS A 103 3.70 -0.39 -7.30
CA HIS A 103 5.13 -0.56 -7.54
C HIS A 103 5.83 0.66 -8.14
N THR A 104 5.10 1.49 -8.88
CA THR A 104 5.69 2.65 -9.55
C THR A 104 5.54 3.96 -8.79
N LEU A 105 4.87 3.96 -7.60
CA LEU A 105 4.53 5.17 -6.85
C LEU A 105 4.01 6.28 -7.80
N LYS A 106 3.11 5.93 -8.71
CA LYS A 106 2.45 6.89 -9.61
C LYS A 106 1.47 7.74 -8.79
N LEU A 107 2.00 8.69 -8.05
CA LEU A 107 1.28 9.55 -7.12
C LEU A 107 0.42 10.61 -7.80
N TRP A 108 0.45 10.71 -9.13
CA TRP A 108 -0.23 11.75 -9.88
C TRP A 108 -1.67 11.40 -10.27
N ILE A 109 -2.08 10.13 -10.16
CA ILE A 109 -3.38 9.66 -10.65
C ILE A 109 -4.52 10.29 -9.85
N GLU A 110 -4.52 10.15 -8.53
CA GLU A 110 -5.58 10.68 -7.67
C GLU A 110 -5.62 12.22 -7.69
N PRO A 111 -4.49 12.95 -7.57
CA PRO A 111 -4.49 14.39 -7.73
C PRO A 111 -5.03 14.85 -9.08
N LEU A 112 -4.72 14.14 -10.16
CA LEU A 112 -5.24 14.46 -11.51
C LEU A 112 -6.77 14.33 -11.55
N PHE A 113 -7.32 13.23 -11.07
CA PHE A 113 -8.77 13.02 -11.05
C PHE A 113 -9.48 14.04 -10.16
N LEU A 114 -8.89 14.40 -9.03
CA LEU A 114 -9.42 15.45 -8.15
C LEU A 114 -9.40 16.81 -8.84
N LEU A 115 -8.30 17.18 -9.51
CA LEU A 115 -8.19 18.44 -10.24
C LEU A 115 -9.21 18.52 -11.40
N VAL A 116 -9.39 17.42 -12.13
CA VAL A 116 -10.41 17.34 -13.19
C VAL A 116 -11.80 17.49 -12.59
N ALA A 117 -12.10 16.84 -11.47
CA ALA A 117 -13.37 16.97 -10.77
C ALA A 117 -13.65 18.43 -10.35
N ILE A 118 -12.67 19.10 -9.76
CA ILE A 118 -12.77 20.50 -9.35
C ILE A 118 -12.96 21.40 -10.58
N ALA A 119 -12.21 21.19 -11.65
CA ALA A 119 -12.33 21.98 -12.89
C ALA A 119 -13.72 21.86 -13.49
N LEU A 120 -14.25 20.64 -13.62
CA LEU A 120 -15.60 20.38 -14.12
C LEU A 120 -16.65 21.05 -13.22
N TYR A 121 -16.49 20.95 -11.91
CA TYR A 121 -17.37 21.62 -10.95
C TYR A 121 -17.38 23.13 -11.12
N VAL A 122 -16.21 23.76 -11.26
CA VAL A 122 -16.11 25.22 -11.48
C VAL A 122 -16.76 25.65 -12.81
N ILE A 123 -16.59 24.86 -13.86
CA ILE A 123 -17.23 25.10 -15.17
C ILE A 123 -18.74 25.06 -15.02
N GLU A 124 -19.28 24.04 -14.36
CA GLU A 124 -20.71 23.90 -14.10
C GLU A 124 -21.26 25.06 -13.28
N MET A 125 -20.56 25.44 -12.23
CA MET A 125 -20.98 26.60 -11.41
C MET A 125 -21.06 27.90 -12.19
N LYS A 126 -20.19 28.07 -13.20
CA LYS A 126 -20.24 29.24 -14.10
C LYS A 126 -21.42 29.15 -15.06
N LEU A 127 -21.65 27.98 -15.68
CA LEU A 127 -22.71 27.79 -16.67
C LEU A 127 -24.11 27.88 -16.07
N ASN A 128 -24.29 27.31 -14.86
CA ASN A 128 -25.59 27.18 -14.19
C ASN A 128 -25.76 28.15 -13.02
N ARG A 129 -25.06 29.29 -13.04
CA ARG A 129 -25.02 30.25 -11.93
C ARG A 129 -26.41 30.69 -11.42
N ASN A 130 -27.39 30.83 -12.30
CA ASN A 130 -28.72 31.32 -11.96
C ASN A 130 -29.68 30.21 -11.52
N LEU A 131 -29.32 28.94 -11.72
CA LEU A 131 -30.18 27.80 -11.45
C LEU A 131 -29.87 27.11 -10.10
N ILE A 132 -28.70 27.37 -9.52
CA ILE A 132 -28.21 26.68 -8.33
C ILE A 132 -28.25 27.64 -7.14
N SER A 133 -28.90 27.23 -6.05
CA SER A 133 -28.93 28.01 -4.80
C SER A 133 -27.52 28.13 -4.19
N SER A 134 -27.29 29.21 -3.42
CA SER A 134 -26.00 29.46 -2.75
C SER A 134 -25.57 28.26 -1.87
N ASP A 135 -26.51 27.65 -1.19
CA ASP A 135 -26.26 26.55 -0.26
C ASP A 135 -25.90 25.25 -0.98
N ALA A 136 -26.55 24.98 -2.12
CA ALA A 136 -26.22 23.82 -2.96
C ALA A 136 -24.83 23.89 -3.58
N ARG A 137 -24.26 25.11 -3.73
CA ARG A 137 -22.89 25.31 -4.26
C ARG A 137 -21.80 24.91 -3.27
N LEU A 138 -22.06 25.00 -1.97
CA LEU A 138 -21.08 24.63 -0.95
C LEU A 138 -20.93 23.12 -0.76
N PHE A 139 -21.89 22.36 -1.25
CA PHE A 139 -22.02 20.93 -1.07
C PHE A 139 -20.83 20.11 -1.57
N PRO A 140 -20.48 20.18 -2.86
CA PRO A 140 -19.35 19.41 -3.39
C PRO A 140 -18.03 19.91 -2.83
N LEU A 141 -17.94 21.17 -2.38
CA LEU A 141 -16.71 21.74 -1.83
C LEU A 141 -16.23 21.01 -0.60
N ALA A 142 -17.10 20.73 0.37
CA ALA A 142 -16.75 19.99 1.58
C ALA A 142 -16.23 18.58 1.23
N TYR A 143 -16.86 17.94 0.24
CA TYR A 143 -16.46 16.63 -0.23
C TYR A 143 -15.08 16.67 -0.95
N PHE A 144 -14.84 17.68 -1.78
CA PHE A 144 -13.54 17.88 -2.41
C PHE A 144 -12.43 18.17 -1.39
N VAL A 145 -12.73 18.94 -0.35
CA VAL A 145 -11.79 19.20 0.74
C VAL A 145 -11.44 17.89 1.47
N ALA A 146 -12.43 17.07 1.81
CA ALA A 146 -12.19 15.78 2.46
C ALA A 146 -11.34 14.83 1.58
N ASN A 147 -11.69 14.70 0.30
CA ASN A 147 -10.90 13.90 -0.66
C ASN A 147 -9.51 14.48 -0.89
N GLY A 148 -9.40 15.81 -0.98
CA GLY A 148 -8.12 16.51 -1.13
C GLY A 148 -7.19 16.27 0.05
N PHE A 149 -7.72 16.21 1.27
CA PHE A 149 -6.96 15.86 2.46
C PHE A 149 -6.45 14.42 2.40
N MET A 150 -7.32 13.47 2.03
CA MET A 150 -6.94 12.06 1.87
C MET A 150 -5.85 11.87 0.80
N ILE A 151 -6.02 12.52 -0.35
CA ILE A 151 -5.06 12.43 -1.46
C ILE A 151 -3.75 13.12 -1.07
N GLY A 152 -3.83 14.26 -0.39
CA GLY A 152 -2.67 15.01 0.10
C GLY A 152 -1.83 14.22 1.08
N ASP A 153 -2.46 13.43 1.96
CA ASP A 153 -1.80 12.57 2.93
C ASP A 153 -1.02 11.44 2.22
N VAL A 154 -1.67 10.73 1.30
CA VAL A 154 -1.03 9.69 0.48
C VAL A 154 0.14 10.26 -0.35
N PHE A 155 -0.04 11.46 -0.91
CA PHE A 155 0.98 12.14 -1.70
C PHE A 155 2.18 12.55 -0.85
N TYR A 156 1.92 13.10 0.33
CA TYR A 156 2.95 13.51 1.29
C TYR A 156 3.79 12.32 1.74
N ASP A 157 3.16 11.18 2.06
CA ASP A 157 3.86 9.95 2.41
C ASP A 157 4.70 9.43 1.26
N GLY A 158 4.12 9.39 0.07
CA GLY A 158 4.84 8.95 -1.12
C GLY A 158 6.08 9.81 -1.42
N ILE A 159 5.99 11.15 -1.26
CA ILE A 159 7.14 12.05 -1.42
C ILE A 159 8.18 11.80 -0.33
N LYS A 160 7.78 11.70 0.94
CA LYS A 160 8.71 11.41 2.04
C LYS A 160 9.50 10.13 1.81
N ILE A 161 8.80 9.07 1.42
CA ILE A 161 9.39 7.79 1.10
C ILE A 161 10.38 7.97 -0.05
N LYS A 162 9.99 8.62 -1.15
CA LYS A 162 10.83 8.85 -2.32
C LYS A 162 12.07 9.67 -2.03
N LEU A 163 11.96 10.75 -1.24
CA LEU A 163 13.09 11.61 -0.87
C LEU A 163 14.12 10.90 0.01
N ARG A 164 13.70 9.93 0.82
CA ARG A 164 14.59 9.18 1.71
C ARG A 164 15.30 8.04 1.02
N ILE A 165 14.62 7.37 0.10
CA ILE A 165 15.17 6.27 -0.68
C ILE A 165 16.35 6.73 -1.54
N LYS A 166 16.36 7.97 -2.03
CA LYS A 166 17.47 8.57 -2.78
C LYS A 166 18.83 8.60 -2.04
N LYS A 167 18.88 8.23 -0.76
CA LYS A 167 20.10 8.30 0.06
C LYS A 167 20.96 7.03 0.09
N GLY A 168 20.83 6.12 -0.89
CA GLY A 168 21.74 4.97 -1.04
C GLY A 168 21.50 3.86 -0.02
N ASN A 169 20.24 3.55 0.28
CA ASN A 169 19.89 2.39 1.08
C ASN A 169 20.04 1.10 0.26
N GLY A 170 20.47 0.05 0.92
CA GLY A 170 20.68 -1.26 0.32
C GLY A 170 22.12 -1.48 -0.19
N LEU A 171 22.44 -2.75 -0.36
CA LEU A 171 23.71 -3.17 -0.95
C LEU A 171 23.62 -3.12 -2.47
N ALA A 172 24.75 -2.87 -3.13
CA ALA A 172 24.79 -2.79 -4.58
C ALA A 172 25.09 -4.16 -5.23
N ALA A 173 24.76 -4.28 -6.51
CA ALA A 173 25.22 -5.40 -7.31
C ALA A 173 26.77 -5.41 -7.40
N GLY A 174 27.37 -6.58 -7.26
CA GLY A 174 28.83 -6.78 -7.18
C GLY A 174 29.35 -6.90 -5.75
N GLU A 175 28.62 -6.44 -4.73
CA GLU A 175 29.02 -6.63 -3.33
C GLU A 175 28.79 -8.08 -2.87
N PRO A 176 29.64 -8.63 -1.95
CA PRO A 176 29.36 -9.91 -1.32
C PRO A 176 28.11 -9.80 -0.43
N ALA A 177 27.24 -10.79 -0.50
CA ALA A 177 26.07 -10.87 0.35
C ALA A 177 26.48 -11.20 1.79
N PRO A 178 26.07 -10.40 2.79
CA PRO A 178 26.31 -10.73 4.20
C PRO A 178 25.71 -12.09 4.57
N ILE A 179 26.51 -12.94 5.22
CA ILE A 179 26.07 -14.25 5.69
C ILE A 179 25.27 -14.08 6.96
N PHE A 180 24.15 -14.80 7.06
CA PHE A 180 23.29 -14.83 8.23
C PHE A 180 22.68 -16.21 8.43
N CYS A 181 22.18 -16.46 9.65
CA CYS A 181 21.31 -17.58 9.98
C CYS A 181 20.11 -17.04 10.74
N LEU A 182 18.88 -17.40 10.32
CA LEU A 182 17.63 -17.00 10.94
C LEU A 182 16.71 -18.23 11.05
N GLN A 183 15.73 -18.16 11.95
CA GLN A 183 14.66 -19.16 12.01
C GLN A 183 13.60 -18.87 10.97
N ASN A 184 13.12 -19.92 10.29
CA ASN A 184 11.97 -19.84 9.41
C ASN A 184 10.65 -19.92 10.22
N GLU A 185 9.51 -19.90 9.50
CA GLU A 185 8.16 -20.01 10.06
C GLU A 185 7.90 -21.35 10.80
N ASN A 186 8.73 -22.36 10.59
CA ASN A 186 8.65 -23.67 11.25
C ASN A 186 9.66 -23.84 12.40
N ASP A 187 10.30 -22.75 12.81
CA ASP A 187 11.34 -22.72 13.85
C ASP A 187 12.65 -23.47 13.46
N GLU A 188 12.84 -23.74 12.16
CA GLU A 188 14.05 -24.35 11.63
C GLU A 188 15.08 -23.27 11.34
N GLN A 189 16.34 -23.53 11.65
CA GLN A 189 17.45 -22.61 11.35
C GLN A 189 17.85 -22.72 9.88
N ILE A 190 17.76 -21.59 9.16
CA ILE A 190 18.15 -21.46 7.75
C ILE A 190 19.32 -20.48 7.65
N CYS A 191 20.41 -20.91 7.04
CA CYS A 191 21.56 -20.06 6.80
C CYS A 191 21.72 -19.77 5.29
N LEU A 192 22.09 -18.54 4.95
CA LEU A 192 22.36 -18.18 3.56
C LEU A 192 23.50 -19.03 2.97
N SER A 193 24.46 -19.47 3.81
CA SER A 193 25.55 -20.37 3.42
C SER A 193 25.08 -21.72 2.89
N ASP A 194 23.89 -22.20 3.28
CA ASP A 194 23.36 -23.52 2.89
C ASP A 194 23.04 -23.60 1.40
N PHE A 195 22.86 -22.46 0.77
CA PHE A 195 22.59 -22.30 -0.66
C PHE A 195 23.87 -22.10 -1.50
N LYS A 196 25.00 -21.84 -0.84
CA LYS A 196 26.26 -21.59 -1.53
C LYS A 196 26.66 -22.81 -2.36
N GLU A 197 27.13 -22.56 -3.59
CA GLU A 197 27.52 -23.55 -4.60
C GLU A 197 26.38 -24.44 -5.12
N LYS A 198 25.16 -24.33 -4.53
CA LYS A 198 23.99 -25.12 -4.92
C LYS A 198 23.00 -24.32 -5.75
N ASN A 199 22.49 -23.23 -5.19
CA ASN A 199 21.37 -22.47 -5.75
C ASN A 199 21.66 -20.98 -5.77
N ASN A 200 21.07 -20.28 -6.72
CA ASN A 200 20.91 -18.83 -6.62
C ASN A 200 19.77 -18.52 -5.63
N VAL A 201 19.83 -17.40 -4.94
CA VAL A 201 18.83 -16.99 -3.95
C VAL A 201 18.26 -15.63 -4.34
N LEU A 202 16.94 -15.52 -4.47
CA LEU A 202 16.25 -14.25 -4.49
C LEU A 202 15.79 -13.95 -3.05
N LEU A 203 16.55 -13.07 -2.41
CA LEU A 203 16.31 -12.63 -1.04
C LEU A 203 15.41 -11.42 -1.04
N ILE A 204 14.26 -11.48 -0.32
CA ILE A 204 13.19 -10.48 -0.35
C ILE A 204 12.97 -9.97 1.05
N PHE A 205 13.12 -8.66 1.27
CA PHE A 205 12.83 -8.02 2.55
C PHE A 205 11.43 -7.44 2.55
N VAL A 206 10.67 -7.73 3.61
CA VAL A 206 9.31 -7.23 3.82
C VAL A 206 9.20 -6.44 5.11
N ARG A 207 8.23 -5.52 5.19
CA ARG A 207 7.99 -4.70 6.38
C ARG A 207 7.35 -5.47 7.53
N GLY A 208 6.71 -6.61 7.23
CA GLY A 208 5.99 -7.44 8.17
C GLY A 208 4.56 -7.74 7.75
N GLU A 209 3.88 -8.53 8.56
CA GLU A 209 2.51 -9.03 8.35
C GLU A 209 1.50 -7.88 8.19
N TRP A 210 1.67 -6.79 8.90
CA TRP A 210 0.78 -5.64 8.84
C TRP A 210 0.77 -4.89 7.50
N CYS A 211 1.71 -5.16 6.60
CA CYS A 211 1.94 -4.40 5.36
C CYS A 211 1.13 -4.97 4.18
N PRO A 212 0.02 -4.33 3.73
CA PRO A 212 -0.79 -4.85 2.63
C PRO A 212 -0.02 -5.00 1.31
N MET A 213 0.94 -4.09 1.04
CA MET A 213 1.80 -4.17 -0.15
C MET A 213 2.70 -5.39 -0.12
N CYS A 214 3.20 -5.77 1.07
CA CYS A 214 4.01 -6.97 1.22
C CYS A 214 3.18 -8.22 0.93
N HIS A 215 1.92 -8.27 1.38
CA HIS A 215 1.01 -9.38 1.06
C HIS A 215 0.77 -9.52 -0.46
N ILE A 216 0.58 -8.39 -1.16
CA ILE A 216 0.40 -8.40 -2.62
C ILE A 216 1.67 -8.92 -3.30
N MET A 217 2.83 -8.41 -2.89
CA MET A 217 4.13 -8.82 -3.41
C MET A 217 4.38 -10.32 -3.18
N LEU A 218 4.15 -10.83 -1.97
CA LEU A 218 4.34 -12.24 -1.65
C LEU A 218 3.38 -13.15 -2.43
N ARG A 219 2.12 -12.77 -2.63
CA ARG A 219 1.17 -13.51 -3.48
C ARG A 219 1.63 -13.55 -4.94
N THR A 220 2.24 -12.48 -5.43
CA THR A 220 2.77 -12.45 -6.79
C THR A 220 3.94 -13.41 -6.93
N TYR A 221 4.87 -13.41 -5.97
CA TYR A 221 5.95 -14.39 -5.93
C TYR A 221 5.44 -15.84 -5.79
N ALA A 222 4.40 -16.08 -4.99
CA ALA A 222 3.81 -17.42 -4.85
C ALA A 222 3.23 -17.96 -6.16
N ARG A 223 2.65 -17.08 -6.98
CA ARG A 223 2.15 -17.47 -8.32
C ARG A 223 3.27 -17.84 -9.31
N GLU A 224 4.43 -17.24 -9.14
CA GLU A 224 5.58 -17.42 -10.04
C GLU A 224 6.68 -18.32 -9.45
N SER A 225 6.51 -18.83 -8.22
CA SER A 225 7.54 -19.57 -7.47
C SER A 225 8.06 -20.80 -8.18
N ALA A 226 7.16 -21.54 -8.89
CA ALA A 226 7.55 -22.69 -9.68
C ALA A 226 8.57 -22.31 -10.78
N GLN A 227 8.35 -21.19 -11.48
CA GLN A 227 9.26 -20.72 -12.52
C GLN A 227 10.63 -20.33 -11.96
N PHE A 228 10.68 -19.69 -10.78
CA PHE A 228 11.95 -19.40 -10.11
C PHE A 228 12.71 -20.67 -9.76
N ARG A 229 12.00 -21.67 -9.23
CA ARG A 229 12.58 -22.98 -8.85
C ARG A 229 13.12 -23.76 -10.05
N GLU A 230 12.40 -23.77 -11.16
CA GLU A 230 12.83 -24.37 -12.43
C GLU A 230 14.12 -23.74 -12.98
N ASN A 231 14.36 -22.46 -12.65
CA ASN A 231 15.57 -21.74 -13.01
C ASN A 231 16.64 -21.74 -11.89
N ASN A 232 16.58 -22.68 -10.95
CA ASN A 232 17.50 -22.82 -9.82
C ASN A 232 17.60 -21.54 -8.94
N VAL A 233 16.54 -20.78 -8.80
CA VAL A 233 16.45 -19.64 -7.92
C VAL A 233 15.55 -19.97 -6.73
N PHE A 234 16.12 -19.91 -5.53
CA PHE A 234 15.39 -20.12 -4.28
C PHE A 234 14.85 -18.77 -3.77
N LEU A 235 13.56 -18.76 -3.40
CA LEU A 235 12.93 -17.58 -2.80
C LEU A 235 13.08 -17.66 -1.27
N LEU A 236 13.71 -16.64 -0.69
CA LEU A 236 13.77 -16.46 0.77
C LEU A 236 13.23 -15.09 1.14
N VAL A 237 12.30 -15.04 2.07
CA VAL A 237 11.73 -13.79 2.58
C VAL A 237 12.27 -13.51 3.97
N ILE A 238 12.60 -12.26 4.26
CA ILE A 238 13.02 -11.81 5.60
C ILE A 238 12.03 -10.74 6.06
N GLY A 239 11.46 -10.96 7.25
CA GLY A 239 10.57 -10.02 7.92
C GLY A 239 10.91 -9.82 9.39
N PRO A 240 10.42 -8.74 10.02
CA PRO A 240 10.70 -8.41 11.42
C PRO A 240 9.80 -9.20 12.40
N ASP A 241 8.86 -9.98 11.90
CA ASP A 241 7.87 -10.64 12.73
C ASP A 241 8.41 -11.94 13.32
N PRO A 242 7.91 -12.37 14.51
CA PRO A 242 8.24 -13.67 15.09
C PRO A 242 7.76 -14.83 14.20
N THR A 243 8.38 -15.99 14.34
CA THR A 243 8.10 -17.22 13.56
C THR A 243 6.61 -17.59 13.55
N GLY A 244 5.92 -17.48 14.70
CA GLY A 244 4.48 -17.79 14.78
C GLY A 244 3.58 -16.81 14.00
N VAL A 245 3.99 -15.56 13.80
CA VAL A 245 3.28 -14.58 12.95
C VAL A 245 3.56 -14.88 11.48
N ASN A 246 4.82 -15.16 11.15
CA ASN A 246 5.23 -15.54 9.80
C ASN A 246 4.55 -16.84 9.35
N ARG A 247 4.37 -17.83 10.24
CA ARG A 247 3.62 -19.05 9.96
C ARG A 247 2.20 -18.78 9.53
N LYS A 248 1.47 -17.96 10.29
CA LYS A 248 0.09 -17.57 9.94
C LYS A 248 0.05 -16.84 8.59
N MET A 249 0.99 -15.94 8.34
CA MET A 249 1.08 -15.21 7.08
C MET A 249 1.36 -16.17 5.91
N ALA A 250 2.27 -17.12 6.07
CA ALA A 250 2.58 -18.12 5.05
C ALA A 250 1.36 -19.01 4.72
N GLU A 251 0.63 -19.46 5.75
CA GLU A 251 -0.60 -20.24 5.60
C GLU A 251 -1.71 -19.45 4.88
N GLU A 252 -1.98 -18.20 5.32
CA GLU A 252 -3.00 -17.35 4.73
C GLU A 252 -2.72 -16.98 3.27
N LEU A 253 -1.46 -16.78 2.93
CA LEU A 253 -1.02 -16.43 1.58
C LEU A 253 -0.72 -17.66 0.72
N LYS A 254 -0.75 -18.87 1.29
CA LYS A 254 -0.42 -20.14 0.65
C LYS A 254 0.96 -20.10 -0.02
N LEU A 255 1.96 -19.66 0.73
CA LEU A 255 3.33 -19.56 0.24
C LEU A 255 3.98 -20.94 0.21
N ASP A 256 4.75 -21.21 -0.82
CA ASP A 256 5.57 -22.42 -1.00
C ASP A 256 7.08 -22.13 -0.88
N PHE A 257 7.41 -21.00 -0.26
CA PHE A 257 8.76 -20.57 0.08
C PHE A 257 8.80 -20.03 1.53
N GLN A 258 9.99 -19.90 2.08
CA GLN A 258 10.20 -19.67 3.52
C GLN A 258 10.23 -18.19 3.88
N ILE A 259 9.70 -17.89 5.08
CA ILE A 259 9.77 -16.56 5.70
C ILE A 259 10.64 -16.64 6.96
N LEU A 260 11.76 -15.93 6.92
CA LEU A 260 12.74 -15.88 8.00
C LEU A 260 12.46 -14.71 8.95
N SER A 261 12.63 -14.96 10.25
CA SER A 261 12.32 -14.03 11.34
C SER A 261 13.54 -13.23 11.76
N ASP A 262 13.62 -11.96 11.36
CA ASP A 262 14.67 -11.00 11.77
C ASP A 262 14.12 -10.01 12.81
N THR A 263 13.66 -10.52 13.97
CA THR A 263 12.97 -9.72 15.00
C THR A 263 13.84 -8.60 15.58
N GLY A 264 15.17 -8.74 15.52
CA GLY A 264 16.14 -7.73 15.95
C GLY A 264 16.58 -6.78 14.85
N LEU A 265 16.09 -6.95 13.60
CA LEU A 265 16.53 -6.21 12.41
C LEU A 265 18.04 -6.25 12.17
N ASN A 266 18.72 -7.31 12.62
CA ASN A 266 20.17 -7.45 12.49
C ASN A 266 20.58 -7.72 11.04
N VAL A 267 19.89 -8.63 10.36
CA VAL A 267 20.13 -8.92 8.94
C VAL A 267 19.68 -7.74 8.09
N THR A 268 18.53 -7.14 8.40
CA THR A 268 18.05 -5.91 7.77
C THR A 268 19.09 -4.77 7.86
N HIS A 269 19.78 -4.65 9.00
CA HIS A 269 20.85 -3.68 9.17
C HIS A 269 22.09 -4.00 8.32
N LEU A 270 22.51 -5.28 8.28
CA LEU A 270 23.63 -5.73 7.44
C LEU A 270 23.42 -5.42 5.95
N TYR A 271 22.16 -5.54 5.49
CA TYR A 271 21.78 -5.20 4.11
C TYR A 271 21.49 -3.71 3.89
N ARG A 272 21.74 -2.85 4.89
CA ARG A 272 21.52 -1.37 4.86
C ARG A 272 20.07 -0.98 4.55
N LEU A 273 19.10 -1.78 5.01
CA LEU A 273 17.68 -1.59 4.74
C LEU A 273 16.90 -1.05 5.95
N LYS A 274 17.58 -0.71 7.02
CA LYS A 274 16.98 -0.27 8.27
C LYS A 274 16.59 1.21 8.20
N ILE A 275 15.30 1.52 8.37
CA ILE A 275 14.78 2.89 8.40
C ILE A 275 13.92 3.14 9.63
N LYS A 276 13.86 4.39 10.10
CA LYS A 276 13.02 4.75 11.24
C LYS A 276 11.53 4.75 10.89
N ALA A 277 10.70 4.14 11.76
CA ALA A 277 9.26 4.02 11.57
C ALA A 277 8.51 5.38 11.62
N GLU A 278 9.03 6.38 12.35
CA GLU A 278 8.47 7.74 12.42
C GLU A 278 8.23 8.39 11.05
N HIS A 279 8.81 7.80 10.03
CA HIS A 279 8.78 8.26 8.66
C HIS A 279 7.72 7.59 7.79
N LEU A 280 6.95 6.67 8.38
CA LEU A 280 5.89 5.92 7.73
C LEU A 280 4.59 6.19 8.49
N LEU A 281 3.70 7.04 7.94
CA LEU A 281 2.40 7.35 8.55
C LEU A 281 1.59 6.10 8.91
N HIS A 282 1.79 5.02 8.19
CA HIS A 282 1.08 3.77 8.38
C HIS A 282 1.82 2.75 9.29
N ALA A 283 2.94 3.12 9.89
CA ALA A 283 3.65 2.26 10.84
C ALA A 283 3.05 2.31 12.26
N ASN A 284 1.74 2.50 12.37
CA ASN A 284 1.03 2.68 13.65
C ASN A 284 1.11 1.48 14.61
N ASN A 285 1.57 0.32 14.15
CA ASN A 285 1.80 -0.86 14.98
C ASN A 285 3.18 -0.85 15.65
N TYR A 286 4.05 0.08 15.26
CA TYR A 286 5.35 0.28 15.88
C TYR A 286 5.33 1.54 16.73
N ASN A 287 5.95 1.52 17.91
CA ASN A 287 6.21 2.73 18.69
C ASN A 287 7.08 3.68 17.85
N ASP A 288 6.90 4.97 18.00
CA ASP A 288 7.52 6.02 17.18
C ASP A 288 9.07 5.94 17.09
N ASP A 289 9.72 5.23 18.04
CA ASP A 289 11.17 4.99 18.07
C ASP A 289 11.62 3.69 17.38
N LYS A 290 10.69 2.91 16.81
CA LYS A 290 11.06 1.62 16.17
C LYS A 290 11.53 1.83 14.75
N GLU A 291 12.51 1.00 14.39
CA GLU A 291 13.03 0.86 13.04
C GLU A 291 12.26 -0.25 12.31
N VAL A 292 12.19 -0.15 11.00
CA VAL A 292 11.48 -1.11 10.14
C VAL A 292 12.32 -1.41 8.90
N PRO A 293 12.14 -2.59 8.29
CA PRO A 293 12.80 -2.90 7.02
C PRO A 293 12.28 -2.02 5.88
N LEU A 294 13.18 -1.56 5.02
CA LEU A 294 12.83 -1.06 3.70
C LEU A 294 12.62 -2.28 2.77
N PRO A 295 11.47 -2.41 2.10
CA PRO A 295 11.28 -3.49 1.14
C PRO A 295 12.29 -3.43 0.02
N ALA A 296 13.00 -4.53 -0.19
CA ALA A 296 14.02 -4.66 -1.23
C ALA A 296 14.19 -6.13 -1.62
N SER A 297 14.72 -6.38 -2.81
CA SER A 297 15.02 -7.72 -3.29
C SER A 297 16.44 -7.78 -3.85
N PHE A 298 17.15 -8.87 -3.56
CA PHE A 298 18.51 -9.11 -4.01
C PHE A 298 18.61 -10.49 -4.65
N LEU A 299 19.12 -10.55 -5.87
CA LEU A 299 19.54 -11.82 -6.47
C LEU A 299 20.99 -12.09 -6.05
N ILE A 300 21.20 -13.18 -5.34
CA ILE A 300 22.51 -13.64 -4.85
C ILE A 300 22.87 -14.90 -5.64
N ASP A 301 24.06 -14.92 -6.24
CA ASP A 301 24.53 -16.07 -6.98
C ASP A 301 25.08 -17.18 -6.06
N LYS A 302 25.38 -18.34 -6.64
CA LYS A 302 25.97 -19.50 -5.95
C LYS A 302 27.32 -19.19 -5.27
N LYS A 303 28.02 -18.13 -5.70
CA LYS A 303 29.28 -17.67 -5.07
C LYS A 303 29.03 -16.73 -3.89
N GLY A 304 27.77 -16.36 -3.62
CA GLY A 304 27.39 -15.43 -2.57
C GLY A 304 27.57 -13.95 -2.96
N ILE A 305 27.59 -13.65 -4.25
CA ILE A 305 27.70 -12.28 -4.76
C ILE A 305 26.31 -11.77 -5.16
N ILE A 306 25.98 -10.54 -4.78
CA ILE A 306 24.77 -9.87 -5.21
C ILE A 306 24.89 -9.54 -6.70
N ARG A 307 24.01 -10.07 -7.52
CA ARG A 307 23.97 -9.84 -8.97
C ARG A 307 22.89 -8.86 -9.40
N TYR A 308 21.85 -8.73 -8.57
CA TYR A 308 20.80 -7.75 -8.75
C TYR A 308 20.41 -7.17 -7.38
N SER A 309 20.17 -5.89 -7.34
CA SER A 309 19.58 -5.18 -6.21
C SER A 309 18.40 -4.40 -6.75
N SER A 310 17.23 -4.57 -6.14
CA SER A 310 16.04 -3.81 -6.52
C SER A 310 16.29 -2.31 -6.32
N ASN A 311 15.75 -1.51 -7.21
CA ASN A 311 15.83 -0.07 -7.03
C ASN A 311 14.98 0.33 -5.81
N PRO A 312 15.57 0.85 -4.73
CA PRO A 312 14.82 1.26 -3.55
C PRO A 312 13.82 2.39 -3.83
N GLU A 313 13.90 3.06 -4.99
CA GLU A 313 12.88 4.03 -5.44
C GLU A 313 11.54 3.37 -5.81
N LYS A 314 11.54 2.06 -6.03
CA LYS A 314 10.35 1.26 -6.37
C LYS A 314 9.93 0.40 -5.19
N ILE A 315 9.39 1.03 -4.16
CA ILE A 315 8.92 0.30 -2.97
C ILE A 315 7.85 -0.72 -3.35
N GLY A 316 8.08 -1.98 -2.96
CA GLY A 316 7.18 -3.09 -3.28
C GLY A 316 7.36 -3.59 -4.72
N GLU A 317 8.48 -3.27 -5.38
CA GLU A 317 8.83 -3.86 -6.67
C GLU A 317 8.88 -5.38 -6.55
N VAL A 318 8.11 -6.07 -7.39
CA VAL A 318 8.24 -7.51 -7.60
C VAL A 318 9.27 -7.71 -8.71
N VAL A 319 10.37 -8.36 -8.37
CA VAL A 319 11.38 -8.75 -9.35
C VAL A 319 10.81 -9.92 -10.16
N LYS A 320 10.55 -9.70 -11.44
CA LYS A 320 10.08 -10.75 -12.33
C LYS A 320 11.25 -11.61 -12.81
N LEU A 321 10.97 -12.87 -13.08
CA LEU A 321 11.99 -13.76 -13.65
C LEU A 321 12.58 -13.17 -14.94
N ALA A 322 11.75 -12.53 -15.78
CA ALA A 322 12.18 -11.86 -17.00
C ALA A 322 13.23 -10.76 -16.76
N ASP A 323 13.18 -10.08 -15.61
CA ASP A 323 14.12 -9.00 -15.28
C ASP A 323 15.50 -9.54 -14.89
N ILE A 324 15.55 -10.73 -14.28
CA ILE A 324 16.78 -11.36 -13.80
C ILE A 324 17.29 -12.47 -14.73
N PHE A 325 16.50 -12.94 -15.68
CA PHE A 325 16.86 -14.02 -16.58
C PHE A 325 18.14 -13.75 -17.39
N PRO A 326 18.36 -12.55 -17.96
CA PRO A 326 19.62 -12.24 -18.64
C PRO A 326 20.83 -12.28 -17.68
N ILE A 327 20.63 -11.92 -16.42
CA ILE A 327 21.65 -11.98 -15.38
C ILE A 327 21.99 -13.44 -15.06
N LEU A 328 20.97 -14.29 -14.88
CA LEU A 328 21.16 -15.73 -14.64
C LEU A 328 21.94 -16.40 -15.78
N GLN A 329 21.59 -16.09 -17.03
CA GLN A 329 22.33 -16.60 -18.19
C GLN A 329 23.79 -16.15 -18.21
N SER A 330 24.07 -14.88 -17.86
CA SER A 330 25.45 -14.36 -17.80
C SER A 330 26.28 -15.05 -16.71
N ILE A 331 25.65 -15.42 -15.58
CA ILE A 331 26.32 -16.13 -14.47
C ILE A 331 26.65 -17.57 -14.87
N GLU A 332 25.79 -18.24 -15.63
CA GLU A 332 25.98 -19.61 -16.06
C GLU A 332 26.91 -19.71 -17.28
N GLY A 333 26.88 -18.72 -18.19
CA GLY A 333 27.76 -18.67 -19.37
C GLY A 333 29.23 -18.42 -19.06
N THR A 334 29.56 -17.90 -17.89
CA THR A 334 30.97 -17.74 -17.42
C THR A 334 31.61 -19.04 -16.91
N LYS A 335 30.95 -20.19 -17.04
CA LYS A 335 31.53 -21.51 -16.71
C LYS A 335 32.28 -22.20 -17.85
N GLY A 336 32.43 -21.52 -18.99
CA GLY A 336 33.01 -22.10 -20.24
C GLY A 336 34.29 -21.42 -20.75
N GLU A 337 35.02 -20.66 -19.90
CA GLU A 337 36.39 -20.21 -20.25
C GLU A 337 37.40 -20.63 -19.20
#